data_17cc4b10ff914298889800be7fae4533
#
_entry.id   17cc4b10ff914298889800be7fae4533
#
_cell.length_a   1.000
_cell.length_b   1.000
_cell.length_c   1.000
_cell.angle_alpha   90.00
_cell.angle_beta   90.00
_cell.angle_gamma   90.00
#
_symmetry.space_group_name_H-M   'P 1'
#
loop_
_entity.id
_entity.type
_entity.pdbx_description
1 polymer ?
#
loop_
_entity_poly.entity_id
_entity_poly.type
_entity_poly.pdbx_seq_one_letter_code
_entity_poly.pdbx_strand_id
1 'polypeptide(L)'
;VFGYLLNGLTMTTITKDPAELGIQDGVMNDSKITNIALFGLDARENEDVGRSDALMILTIDQRHGKLKITSILRDSEVNIDGYGSDKITHAYAYGGPELAIKTLNQNYNLDIEDYVTVNFIQMAEIVDAFGGVEINVTDDEMTEINNNLAMQQAESADANIVDSDYLSQSGDLLLNGNQAVAYARI
;
A
#
# COMPACT_ATOMS: atom_id res chain seq x y z
N VAL A 1 13.16 15.15 -10.80
CA VAL A 1 12.61 14.34 -9.70
C VAL A 1 11.53 13.39 -10.23
N PHE A 2 10.52 13.87 -10.98
CA PHE A 2 9.44 13.00 -11.52
C PHE A 2 9.93 11.86 -12.43
N GLY A 3 10.98 12.04 -13.22
CA GLY A 3 11.50 11.03 -14.14
C GLY A 3 12.22 9.84 -13.45
N TYR A 4 12.73 10.02 -12.25
CA TYR A 4 13.36 8.94 -11.47
C TYR A 4 12.32 8.06 -10.79
N LEU A 5 11.23 8.63 -10.29
CA LEU A 5 10.11 7.91 -9.67
C LEU A 5 9.41 6.94 -10.64
N LEU A 6 9.40 7.25 -11.94
CA LEU A 6 8.74 6.42 -12.95
C LEU A 6 9.61 5.25 -13.45
N ASN A 7 10.92 5.30 -13.28
CA ASN A 7 11.84 4.23 -13.76
C ASN A 7 11.77 2.93 -12.96
N GLY A 8 11.21 2.95 -11.74
CA GLY A 8 11.01 1.78 -10.90
C GLY A 8 9.60 1.18 -10.96
N LEU A 9 8.67 1.80 -11.71
CA LEU A 9 7.29 1.33 -11.79
C LEU A 9 7.14 0.25 -12.85
N THR A 10 6.68 -0.93 -12.44
CA THR A 10 6.19 -1.95 -13.37
C THR A 10 4.74 -1.64 -13.70
N MET A 11 4.46 -1.39 -14.98
CA MET A 11 3.10 -1.17 -15.46
C MET A 11 2.45 -2.51 -15.76
N THR A 12 1.46 -2.90 -14.97
CA THR A 12 0.63 -4.09 -15.22
C THR A 12 -0.74 -3.63 -15.71
N THR A 13 -1.17 -4.19 -16.83
CA THR A 13 -2.49 -3.89 -17.39
C THR A 13 -3.52 -4.85 -16.80
N ILE A 14 -4.59 -4.29 -16.24
CA ILE A 14 -5.79 -5.04 -15.84
C ILE A 14 -6.94 -4.74 -16.80
N THR A 15 -8.01 -5.52 -16.69
CA THR A 15 -9.24 -5.24 -17.45
C THR A 15 -9.73 -3.82 -17.15
N LYS A 16 -10.35 -3.21 -18.16
CA LYS A 16 -11.07 -1.91 -18.04
C LYS A 16 -12.56 -2.10 -18.25
N ASP A 17 -13.05 -3.35 -18.28
CA ASP A 17 -14.48 -3.62 -18.36
C ASP A 17 -15.11 -3.38 -16.97
N PRO A 18 -16.05 -2.43 -16.84
CA PRO A 18 -16.70 -2.12 -15.57
C PRO A 18 -17.40 -3.33 -14.95
N ALA A 19 -17.98 -4.22 -15.75
CA ALA A 19 -18.66 -5.41 -15.27
C ALA A 19 -17.67 -6.42 -14.66
N GLU A 20 -16.50 -6.60 -15.28
CA GLU A 20 -15.43 -7.46 -14.78
C GLU A 20 -14.83 -6.90 -13.49
N LEU A 21 -14.69 -5.57 -13.40
CA LEU A 21 -14.24 -4.87 -12.19
C LEU A 21 -15.35 -4.70 -11.13
N GLY A 22 -16.55 -5.23 -11.35
CA GLY A 22 -17.64 -5.20 -10.38
C GLY A 22 -18.24 -3.83 -10.12
N ILE A 23 -18.06 -2.87 -11.02
CA ILE A 23 -18.68 -1.55 -10.93
C ILE A 23 -20.17 -1.71 -11.20
N GLN A 24 -21.00 -1.29 -10.24
CA GLN A 24 -22.44 -1.49 -10.31
C GLN A 24 -23.14 -0.39 -11.12
N ASP A 25 -24.26 -0.73 -11.74
CA ASP A 25 -25.10 0.25 -12.43
C ASP A 25 -25.56 1.34 -11.45
N GLY A 26 -25.40 2.59 -11.87
CA GLY A 26 -25.80 3.75 -11.06
C GLY A 26 -24.76 4.24 -10.05
N VAL A 27 -23.58 3.64 -10.02
CA VAL A 27 -22.43 4.25 -9.32
C VAL A 27 -22.15 5.61 -9.95
N MET A 28 -21.98 6.62 -9.09
CA MET A 28 -21.67 7.98 -9.56
C MET A 28 -20.30 8.00 -10.19
N ASN A 29 -20.26 7.95 -11.52
CA ASN A 29 -19.05 8.15 -12.30
C ASN A 29 -18.93 9.63 -12.65
N ASP A 30 -17.97 10.32 -12.07
CA ASP A 30 -17.68 11.71 -12.33
C ASP A 30 -16.27 11.84 -12.89
N SER A 31 -16.16 12.21 -14.16
CA SER A 31 -14.87 12.36 -14.85
C SER A 31 -13.86 13.29 -14.19
N LYS A 32 -14.27 14.05 -13.16
CA LYS A 32 -13.41 14.91 -12.33
C LYS A 32 -13.02 14.28 -10.99
N ILE A 33 -13.53 13.10 -10.71
CA ILE A 33 -13.18 12.32 -9.51
C ILE A 33 -12.58 11.01 -9.99
N THR A 34 -11.38 10.70 -9.53
CA THR A 34 -10.70 9.44 -9.83
C THR A 34 -10.39 8.72 -8.54
N ASN A 35 -10.81 7.46 -8.45
CA ASN A 35 -10.51 6.57 -7.34
C ASN A 35 -9.45 5.54 -7.76
N ILE A 36 -8.37 5.45 -6.99
CA ILE A 36 -7.25 4.53 -7.24
C ILE A 36 -7.08 3.65 -6.00
N ALA A 37 -7.06 2.33 -6.18
CA ALA A 37 -6.75 1.41 -5.09
C ALA A 37 -5.24 1.42 -4.80
N LEU A 38 -4.87 1.51 -3.53
CA LEU A 38 -3.49 1.40 -3.06
C LEU A 38 -3.38 0.13 -2.21
N PHE A 39 -2.50 -0.78 -2.62
CA PHE A 39 -2.25 -2.03 -1.91
C PHE A 39 -0.81 -2.06 -1.40
N GLY A 40 -0.66 -2.20 -0.07
CA GLY A 40 0.61 -2.53 0.56
C GLY A 40 0.71 -4.05 0.70
N LEU A 41 1.69 -4.66 0.04
CA LEU A 41 1.86 -6.10 0.02
C LEU A 41 2.92 -6.53 1.01
N ASP A 42 2.58 -7.50 1.87
CA ASP A 42 3.55 -8.31 2.60
C ASP A 42 3.96 -9.49 1.69
N ALA A 43 4.71 -9.17 0.63
CA ALA A 43 5.26 -10.17 -0.28
C ALA A 43 6.70 -10.45 0.12
N ARG A 44 7.01 -11.70 0.49
CA ARG A 44 8.38 -12.20 0.62
C ARG A 44 8.94 -12.54 -0.77
N GLU A 45 10.26 -12.48 -0.91
CA GLU A 45 10.94 -13.01 -2.09
C GLU A 45 10.44 -14.42 -2.40
N ASN A 46 9.89 -14.64 -3.59
CA ASN A 46 9.30 -15.87 -4.12
C ASN A 46 7.81 -16.12 -3.82
N GLU A 47 7.05 -15.17 -3.28
CA GLU A 47 5.60 -15.28 -3.28
C GLU A 47 5.03 -14.40 -4.40
N ASP A 48 4.54 -15.04 -5.49
CA ASP A 48 3.90 -14.33 -6.61
C ASP A 48 2.62 -13.59 -6.20
N VAL A 49 2.06 -13.92 -5.02
CA VAL A 49 0.82 -13.33 -4.50
C VAL A 49 0.91 -13.16 -2.99
N GLY A 50 1.33 -11.99 -2.55
CA GLY A 50 1.27 -11.58 -1.13
C GLY A 50 -0.16 -11.21 -0.69
N ARG A 51 -0.39 -11.15 0.63
CA ARG A 51 -1.60 -10.52 1.18
C ARG A 51 -1.46 -9.00 1.14
N SER A 52 -2.55 -8.32 0.83
CA SER A 52 -2.57 -6.85 0.95
C SER A 52 -2.89 -6.46 2.40
N ASP A 53 -1.85 -6.27 3.20
CA ASP A 53 -2.00 -5.89 4.62
C ASP A 53 -2.38 -4.42 4.81
N ALA A 54 -2.12 -3.57 3.82
CA ALA A 54 -2.62 -2.21 3.77
C ALA A 54 -3.52 -2.03 2.54
N LEU A 55 -4.77 -1.62 2.77
CA LEU A 55 -5.74 -1.27 1.74
C LEU A 55 -6.15 0.18 1.91
N MET A 56 -5.93 0.99 0.89
CA MET A 56 -6.36 2.39 0.88
C MET A 56 -6.96 2.75 -0.47
N ILE A 57 -7.78 3.79 -0.48
CA ILE A 57 -8.33 4.38 -1.69
C ILE A 57 -7.84 5.82 -1.75
N LEU A 58 -7.09 6.15 -2.80
CA LEU A 58 -6.73 7.52 -3.14
C LEU A 58 -7.81 8.09 -4.03
N THR A 59 -8.51 9.12 -3.55
CA THR A 59 -9.49 9.87 -4.33
C THR A 59 -8.88 11.21 -4.76
N ILE A 60 -8.81 11.44 -6.06
CA ILE A 60 -8.38 12.70 -6.67
C ILE A 60 -9.63 13.47 -7.08
N ASP A 61 -9.96 14.52 -6.32
CA ASP A 61 -11.11 15.39 -6.59
C ASP A 61 -10.63 16.67 -7.29
N GLN A 62 -10.69 16.66 -8.62
CA GLN A 62 -10.27 17.80 -9.45
C GLN A 62 -11.24 18.98 -9.36
N ARG A 63 -12.50 18.78 -8.95
CA ARG A 63 -13.48 19.87 -8.77
C ARG A 63 -13.07 20.81 -7.67
N HIS A 64 -12.59 20.22 -6.56
CA HIS A 64 -12.27 20.96 -5.35
C HIS A 64 -10.77 21.05 -5.10
N GLY A 65 -9.94 20.52 -6.01
CA GLY A 65 -8.48 20.47 -5.86
C GLY A 65 -8.05 19.71 -4.60
N LYS A 66 -8.70 18.58 -4.31
CA LYS A 66 -8.45 17.80 -3.08
C LYS A 66 -7.94 16.41 -3.39
N LEU A 67 -7.02 15.95 -2.55
CA LEU A 67 -6.63 14.55 -2.43
C LEU A 67 -7.17 14.02 -1.12
N LYS A 68 -7.76 12.83 -1.16
CA LYS A 68 -8.26 12.12 0.02
C LYS A 68 -7.69 10.71 0.03
N ILE A 69 -7.28 10.25 1.21
CA ILE A 69 -6.90 8.85 1.43
C ILE A 69 -7.90 8.26 2.42
N THR A 70 -8.50 7.14 2.03
CA THR A 70 -9.44 6.39 2.86
C THR A 70 -8.84 5.01 3.13
N SER A 71 -8.57 4.67 4.39
CA SER A 71 -8.12 3.33 4.77
C SER A 71 -9.30 2.39 4.87
N ILE A 72 -9.12 1.17 4.37
CA ILE A 72 -10.04 0.05 4.55
C ILE A 72 -9.39 -0.94 5.52
N LEU A 73 -10.10 -1.30 6.57
CA LEU A 73 -9.58 -2.27 7.54
C LEU A 73 -9.42 -3.64 6.88
N ARG A 74 -8.23 -4.20 6.93
CA ARG A 74 -7.87 -5.47 6.27
C ARG A 74 -8.73 -6.66 6.71
N ASP A 75 -9.23 -6.62 7.96
CA ASP A 75 -10.07 -7.66 8.55
C ASP A 75 -11.57 -7.43 8.33
N SER A 76 -11.96 -6.43 7.51
CA SER A 76 -13.36 -6.22 7.16
C SER A 76 -13.95 -7.45 6.50
N GLU A 77 -15.07 -7.93 7.02
CA GLU A 77 -15.81 -9.04 6.42
C GLU A 77 -16.60 -8.52 5.21
N VAL A 78 -16.35 -9.11 4.05
CA VAL A 78 -16.93 -8.74 2.76
C VAL A 78 -17.31 -9.98 1.97
N ASN A 79 -18.18 -9.83 0.97
CA ASN A 79 -18.40 -10.90 0.01
C ASN A 79 -17.36 -10.82 -1.11
N ILE A 80 -16.59 -11.90 -1.30
CA ILE A 80 -15.59 -12.04 -2.35
C ILE A 80 -16.16 -12.95 -3.44
N ASP A 81 -16.22 -12.47 -4.68
CA ASP A 81 -16.78 -13.20 -5.80
C ASP A 81 -16.07 -14.55 -6.01
N GLY A 82 -16.85 -15.63 -6.04
CA GLY A 82 -16.34 -17.01 -6.13
C GLY A 82 -15.86 -17.63 -4.81
N TYR A 83 -15.73 -16.83 -3.71
CA TYR A 83 -15.18 -17.30 -2.43
C TYR A 83 -16.15 -17.14 -1.25
N GLY A 84 -17.20 -16.29 -1.41
CA GLY A 84 -18.18 -16.04 -0.34
C GLY A 84 -17.69 -14.99 0.65
N SER A 85 -18.23 -15.05 1.91
CA SER A 85 -17.88 -14.09 2.96
C SER A 85 -16.52 -14.40 3.56
N ASP A 86 -15.60 -13.44 3.51
CA ASP A 86 -14.25 -13.55 4.08
C ASP A 86 -13.66 -12.15 4.33
N LYS A 87 -12.45 -12.11 4.91
CA LYS A 87 -11.69 -10.87 5.10
C LYS A 87 -11.28 -10.27 3.75
N ILE A 88 -11.44 -8.95 3.62
CA ILE A 88 -11.12 -8.24 2.36
C ILE A 88 -9.65 -8.41 1.93
N THR A 89 -8.72 -8.54 2.88
CA THR A 89 -7.30 -8.79 2.60
C THR A 89 -7.07 -10.06 1.79
N HIS A 90 -7.95 -11.06 1.90
CA HIS A 90 -7.83 -12.33 1.18
C HIS A 90 -8.19 -12.20 -0.30
N ALA A 91 -8.97 -11.19 -0.70
CA ALA A 91 -9.34 -11.00 -2.09
C ALA A 91 -8.11 -10.85 -3.00
N TYR A 92 -7.09 -10.11 -2.54
CA TYR A 92 -5.83 -9.97 -3.28
C TYR A 92 -5.07 -11.31 -3.40
N ALA A 93 -5.01 -12.09 -2.31
CA ALA A 93 -4.36 -13.39 -2.29
C ALA A 93 -5.06 -14.43 -3.18
N TYR A 94 -6.39 -14.33 -3.32
CA TYR A 94 -7.19 -15.27 -4.12
C TYR A 94 -7.16 -14.98 -5.62
N GLY A 95 -7.14 -13.73 -6.03
CA GLY A 95 -7.27 -13.37 -7.44
C GLY A 95 -6.54 -12.07 -7.83
N GLY A 96 -5.52 -11.69 -7.06
CA GLY A 96 -4.69 -10.53 -7.37
C GLY A 96 -5.44 -9.20 -7.31
N PRO A 97 -4.88 -8.18 -7.98
CA PRO A 97 -5.44 -6.84 -7.94
C PRO A 97 -6.85 -6.74 -8.55
N GLU A 98 -7.16 -7.52 -9.59
CA GLU A 98 -8.47 -7.49 -10.24
C GLU A 98 -9.59 -7.94 -9.30
N LEU A 99 -9.40 -9.07 -8.60
CA LEU A 99 -10.39 -9.55 -7.64
C LEU A 99 -10.50 -8.64 -6.41
N ALA A 100 -9.38 -8.05 -5.97
CA ALA A 100 -9.37 -7.08 -4.88
C ALA A 100 -10.15 -5.81 -5.26
N ILE A 101 -9.94 -5.25 -6.45
CA ILE A 101 -10.70 -4.10 -6.98
C ILE A 101 -12.18 -4.46 -7.12
N LYS A 102 -12.50 -5.61 -7.73
CA LYS A 102 -13.87 -6.09 -7.84
C LYS A 102 -14.57 -6.16 -6.50
N THR A 103 -13.87 -6.70 -5.49
CA THR A 103 -14.39 -6.80 -4.12
C THR A 103 -14.64 -5.41 -3.52
N LEU A 104 -13.71 -4.46 -3.68
CA LEU A 104 -13.90 -3.08 -3.23
C LEU A 104 -15.11 -2.42 -3.92
N ASN A 105 -15.19 -2.50 -5.25
CA ASN A 105 -16.27 -1.89 -6.01
C ASN A 105 -17.65 -2.44 -5.60
N GLN A 106 -17.77 -3.77 -5.48
CA GLN A 106 -19.04 -4.41 -5.15
C GLN A 106 -19.50 -4.14 -3.73
N ASN A 107 -18.58 -4.16 -2.74
CA ASN A 107 -18.97 -4.03 -1.33
C ASN A 107 -19.10 -2.57 -0.87
N TYR A 108 -18.41 -1.63 -1.53
CA TYR A 108 -18.42 -0.21 -1.14
C TYR A 108 -19.05 0.71 -2.20
N ASN A 109 -19.59 0.15 -3.27
CA ASN A 109 -20.25 0.90 -4.37
C ASN A 109 -19.32 1.95 -4.99
N LEU A 110 -18.11 1.51 -5.38
CA LEU A 110 -17.05 2.34 -5.93
C LEU A 110 -16.90 2.12 -7.44
N ASP A 111 -16.10 2.98 -8.08
CA ASP A 111 -15.75 2.98 -9.51
C ASP A 111 -14.24 2.91 -9.74
N ILE A 112 -13.55 2.09 -8.95
CA ILE A 112 -12.10 1.92 -9.05
C ILE A 112 -11.75 1.14 -10.31
N GLU A 113 -10.90 1.72 -11.16
CA GLU A 113 -10.39 1.10 -12.38
C GLU A 113 -8.86 0.97 -12.40
N ASP A 114 -8.17 1.68 -11.51
CA ASP A 114 -6.72 1.72 -11.42
C ASP A 114 -6.22 1.37 -10.03
N TYR A 115 -4.98 0.88 -9.95
CA TYR A 115 -4.36 0.55 -8.68
C TYR A 115 -2.86 0.82 -8.67
N VAL A 116 -2.30 0.91 -7.48
CA VAL A 116 -0.87 0.90 -7.22
C VAL A 116 -0.60 -0.14 -6.14
N THR A 117 0.42 -0.96 -6.35
CA THR A 117 0.95 -1.85 -5.32
C THR A 117 2.34 -1.43 -4.92
N VAL A 118 2.64 -1.54 -3.63
CA VAL A 118 3.98 -1.34 -3.09
C VAL A 118 4.28 -2.44 -2.09
N ASN A 119 5.50 -2.95 -2.11
CA ASN A 119 6.05 -3.77 -1.04
C ASN A 119 6.88 -2.89 -0.08
N PHE A 120 7.43 -3.49 0.97
CA PHE A 120 8.22 -2.76 1.97
C PHE A 120 9.45 -2.07 1.38
N ILE A 121 10.15 -2.72 0.44
CA ILE A 121 11.34 -2.15 -0.21
C ILE A 121 10.95 -0.93 -1.05
N GLN A 122 9.93 -1.07 -1.88
CA GLN A 122 9.42 0.03 -2.71
C GLN A 122 8.88 1.18 -1.86
N MET A 123 8.25 0.88 -0.70
CA MET A 123 7.81 1.92 0.22
C MET A 123 9.00 2.68 0.81
N ALA A 124 10.08 1.98 1.20
CA ALA A 124 11.30 2.63 1.68
C ALA A 124 11.91 3.55 0.59
N GLU A 125 11.99 3.07 -0.66
CA GLU A 125 12.48 3.88 -1.78
C GLU A 125 11.61 5.13 -2.03
N ILE A 126 10.30 5.02 -1.88
CA ILE A 126 9.38 6.17 -1.99
C ILE A 126 9.65 7.19 -0.89
N VAL A 127 9.78 6.77 0.36
CA VAL A 127 10.10 7.66 1.48
C VAL A 127 11.44 8.38 1.23
N ASP A 128 12.47 7.66 0.80
CA ASP A 128 13.77 8.23 0.49
C ASP A 128 13.71 9.22 -0.66
N ALA A 129 12.91 8.95 -1.69
CA ALA A 129 12.71 9.86 -2.82
C ALA A 129 12.06 11.20 -2.40
N PHE A 130 11.25 11.20 -1.34
CA PHE A 130 10.71 12.41 -0.73
C PHE A 130 11.63 13.07 0.31
N GLY A 131 12.78 12.46 0.60
CA GLY A 131 13.78 12.99 1.54
C GLY A 131 13.56 12.57 2.98
N GLY A 132 12.77 11.55 3.22
CA GLY A 132 12.46 11.04 4.57
C GLY A 132 11.16 11.57 5.13
N VAL A 133 10.82 11.14 6.35
CA VAL A 133 9.63 11.57 7.09
C VAL A 133 10.02 11.98 8.51
N GLU A 134 9.52 13.12 8.97
CA GLU A 134 9.75 13.63 10.33
C GLU A 134 8.79 12.94 11.31
N ILE A 135 9.34 12.25 12.31
CA ILE A 135 8.58 11.55 13.34
C ILE A 135 9.22 11.81 14.70
N ASN A 136 8.39 12.07 15.73
CA ASN A 136 8.82 12.08 17.11
C ASN A 136 8.86 10.64 17.62
N VAL A 137 10.05 10.12 17.82
CA VAL A 137 10.32 8.72 18.21
C VAL A 137 10.62 8.67 19.71
N THR A 138 9.93 7.83 20.46
CA THR A 138 10.21 7.56 21.87
C THR A 138 11.36 6.54 22.02
N ASP A 139 11.91 6.39 23.23
CA ASP A 139 12.97 5.42 23.53
C ASP A 139 12.51 3.97 23.28
N ASP A 140 11.27 3.67 23.60
CA ASP A 140 10.68 2.34 23.38
C ASP A 140 10.52 2.06 21.89
N GLU A 141 9.98 3.03 21.12
CA GLU A 141 9.84 2.91 19.67
C GLU A 141 11.19 2.82 18.96
N MET A 142 12.22 3.57 19.42
CA MET A 142 13.59 3.44 18.89
C MET A 142 14.09 2.00 19.01
N THR A 143 13.85 1.37 20.15
CA THR A 143 14.22 -0.03 20.36
C THR A 143 13.49 -0.97 19.40
N GLU A 144 12.18 -0.77 19.21
CA GLU A 144 11.37 -1.58 18.29
C GLU A 144 11.73 -1.32 16.82
N ILE A 145 12.03 -0.07 16.43
CA ILE A 145 12.56 0.23 15.09
C ILE A 145 13.82 -0.58 14.82
N ASN A 146 14.79 -0.54 15.74
CA ASN A 146 16.04 -1.26 15.57
C ASN A 146 15.85 -2.78 15.50
N ASN A 147 14.93 -3.33 16.29
CA ASN A 147 14.54 -4.74 16.22
C ASN A 147 13.93 -5.08 14.86
N ASN A 148 13.02 -4.25 14.35
CA ASN A 148 12.37 -4.44 13.07
C ASN A 148 13.35 -4.30 11.89
N LEU A 149 14.33 -3.38 11.96
CA LEU A 149 15.42 -3.29 10.98
C LEU A 149 16.25 -4.59 10.93
N ALA A 150 16.63 -5.12 12.10
CA ALA A 150 17.37 -6.37 12.16
C ALA A 150 16.57 -7.56 11.60
N MET A 151 15.26 -7.59 11.84
CA MET A 151 14.36 -8.61 11.26
C MET A 151 14.27 -8.47 9.74
N GLN A 152 14.07 -7.26 9.21
CA GLN A 152 14.01 -7.00 7.78
C GLN A 152 15.31 -7.41 7.07
N GLN A 153 16.47 -7.10 7.67
CA GLN A 153 17.78 -7.50 7.14
C GLN A 153 17.94 -9.03 7.09
N ALA A 154 17.37 -9.74 8.08
CA ALA A 154 17.41 -11.20 8.11
C ALA A 154 16.39 -11.84 7.14
N GLU A 155 15.27 -11.17 6.86
CA GLU A 155 14.21 -11.67 5.98
C GLU A 155 14.52 -11.45 4.48
N SER A 156 15.22 -10.37 4.14
CA SER A 156 15.53 -10.03 2.74
C SER A 156 16.90 -9.36 2.61
N ALA A 157 17.75 -9.93 1.77
CA ALA A 157 19.02 -9.31 1.40
C ALA A 157 18.82 -8.03 0.56
N ASP A 158 17.69 -7.91 -0.13
CA ASP A 158 17.35 -6.77 -0.98
C ASP A 158 16.89 -5.54 -0.19
N ALA A 159 16.58 -5.69 1.11
CA ALA A 159 16.26 -4.57 1.98
C ALA A 159 17.40 -3.55 2.13
N ASN A 160 18.63 -3.96 1.79
CA ASN A 160 19.84 -3.10 1.77
C ASN A 160 19.99 -2.24 3.04
N ILE A 161 19.71 -2.84 4.22
CA ILE A 161 19.85 -2.17 5.51
C ILE A 161 21.32 -2.11 5.90
N VAL A 162 21.78 -0.94 6.29
CA VAL A 162 23.15 -0.67 6.69
C VAL A 162 23.24 -0.21 8.13
N ASP A 163 24.45 -0.25 8.73
CA ASP A 163 24.64 0.12 10.15
C ASP A 163 24.12 1.54 10.48
N SER A 164 24.17 2.47 9.53
CA SER A 164 23.68 3.83 9.69
C SER A 164 22.14 3.94 9.76
N ASP A 165 21.41 2.90 9.42
CA ASP A 165 19.94 2.86 9.55
C ASP A 165 19.52 2.65 10.99
N TYR A 166 20.38 2.07 11.84
CA TYR A 166 20.06 1.86 13.23
C TYR A 166 20.07 3.17 14.01
N LEU A 167 18.96 3.45 14.70
CA LEU A 167 18.81 4.66 15.50
C LEU A 167 19.67 4.57 16.76
N SER A 168 20.39 5.67 17.07
CA SER A 168 21.21 5.82 18.27
C SER A 168 20.59 6.77 19.30
N GLN A 169 19.49 7.44 18.96
CA GLN A 169 18.79 8.40 19.83
C GLN A 169 17.30 8.43 19.48
N SER A 170 16.48 8.84 20.43
CA SER A 170 15.06 9.15 20.30
C SER A 170 14.83 10.65 20.08
N GLY A 171 13.57 11.08 19.94
CA GLY A 171 13.16 12.47 19.77
C GLY A 171 12.63 12.78 18.38
N ASP A 172 12.69 14.05 18.00
CA ASP A 172 12.27 14.48 16.65
C ASP A 172 13.35 14.09 15.63
N LEU A 173 13.06 13.07 14.83
CA LEU A 173 13.99 12.49 13.86
C LEU A 173 13.42 12.58 12.45
N LEU A 174 14.30 12.80 11.48
CA LEU A 174 14.00 12.58 10.06
C LEU A 174 14.37 11.14 9.70
N LEU A 175 13.35 10.29 9.65
CA LEU A 175 13.53 8.88 9.34
C LEU A 175 13.73 8.67 7.83
N ASN A 176 14.72 7.86 7.45
CA ASN A 176 14.86 7.37 6.08
C ASN A 176 13.83 6.26 5.77
N GLY A 177 13.85 5.76 4.53
CA GLY A 177 12.88 4.77 4.08
C GLY A 177 12.86 3.50 4.92
N ASN A 178 14.02 2.91 5.20
CA ASN A 178 14.13 1.70 6.01
C ASN A 178 13.62 1.93 7.44
N GLN A 179 14.00 3.04 8.06
CA GLN A 179 13.56 3.42 9.39
C GLN A 179 12.05 3.68 9.45
N ALA A 180 11.49 4.37 8.44
CA ALA A 180 10.07 4.65 8.37
C ALA A 180 9.23 3.39 8.20
N VAL A 181 9.68 2.44 7.36
CA VAL A 181 9.03 1.13 7.21
C VAL A 181 9.13 0.33 8.51
N ALA A 182 10.30 0.34 9.18
CA ALA A 182 10.47 -0.33 10.46
C ALA A 182 9.57 0.28 11.56
N TYR A 183 9.40 1.61 11.58
CA TYR A 183 8.47 2.32 12.47
C TYR A 183 7.02 1.89 12.21
N ALA A 184 6.59 1.80 10.97
CA ALA A 184 5.22 1.40 10.61
C ALA A 184 4.86 -0.05 10.98
N ARG A 185 5.84 -0.85 11.39
CA ARG A 185 5.67 -2.25 11.83
C ARG A 185 5.60 -2.42 13.36
N ILE A 186 5.62 -1.34 14.13
CA ILE A 186 5.49 -1.36 15.61
C ILE A 186 4.10 -1.76 16.08
#